data_7282ffcfd17709d283be9a25850d6adc
#
_entry.id   7282ffcfd17709d283be9a25850d6adc
#
_cell.length_a   1.000
_cell.length_b   1.000
_cell.length_c   1.000
_cell.angle_alpha   90.00
_cell.angle_beta   90.00
_cell.angle_gamma   90.00
#
_symmetry.space_group_name_H-M   'P 1'
#
loop_
_entity.id
_entity.type
_entity.pdbx_description
1 polymer ?
#
loop_
_entity_poly.entity_id
_entity_poly.type
_entity_poly.pdbx_seq_one_letter_code
_entity_poly.pdbx_strand_id
1 'polypeptide(L)'
;MYCMNKRLITVFAVAITMFLGAHTASAASAAPLSQVKVLKVESPGCGFEDIAQGQEQTRCNHSGPNIKVYVLEVGYGRGAHVGLDGFEVNGTRTPVCAFDNGNLTDCTVGKKTVGYLYVFDLAGKQEGTFTFSNTSINAPGNTLSTQLYIK
;
A
#
# COMPACT_ATOMS: atom_id res chain seq x y z
N MET A 1 54.15 -22.89 71.58
CA MET A 1 52.75 -23.28 71.56
C MET A 1 51.96 -22.11 71.03
N TYR A 2 51.70 -22.09 69.73
CA TYR A 2 50.90 -21.08 69.04
C TYR A 2 49.79 -21.71 68.28
N CYS A 3 48.56 -21.45 68.74
CA CYS A 3 47.33 -21.79 68.00
C CYS A 3 47.06 -20.77 66.94
N MET A 4 47.13 -21.16 65.67
CA MET A 4 46.73 -20.34 64.53
C MET A 4 45.27 -20.60 64.17
N ASN A 5 44.42 -19.59 64.43
CA ASN A 5 43.03 -19.56 64.02
C ASN A 5 42.91 -19.29 62.54
N LYS A 6 42.53 -20.25 61.72
CA LYS A 6 42.15 -20.04 60.31
C LYS A 6 40.72 -19.57 60.23
N ARG A 7 40.53 -18.30 59.95
CA ARG A 7 39.22 -17.76 59.56
C ARG A 7 38.88 -18.13 58.13
N LEU A 8 37.85 -18.96 58.00
CA LEU A 8 37.26 -19.33 56.70
C LEU A 8 36.43 -18.18 56.18
N ILE A 9 36.89 -17.53 55.12
CA ILE A 9 36.13 -16.49 54.42
C ILE A 9 35.30 -17.18 53.37
N THR A 10 33.96 -17.28 53.62
CA THR A 10 33.01 -17.78 52.67
C THR A 10 32.63 -16.63 51.72
N VAL A 11 33.07 -16.73 50.46
CA VAL A 11 32.69 -15.79 49.41
C VAL A 11 31.35 -16.24 48.84
N PHE A 12 30.27 -15.50 49.12
CA PHE A 12 28.97 -15.67 48.49
C PHE A 12 29.02 -15.07 47.09
N ALA A 13 29.12 -15.90 46.08
CA ALA A 13 28.95 -15.46 44.68
C ALA A 13 27.45 -15.37 44.39
N VAL A 14 26.90 -14.16 44.35
CA VAL A 14 25.54 -13.88 43.88
C VAL A 14 25.56 -13.87 42.38
N ALA A 15 25.10 -14.93 41.77
CA ALA A 15 24.87 -15.03 40.33
C ALA A 15 23.59 -14.25 39.98
N ILE A 16 23.73 -13.00 39.48
CA ILE A 16 22.63 -12.21 38.90
C ILE A 16 22.41 -12.74 37.52
N THR A 17 21.44 -13.64 37.35
CA THR A 17 20.92 -14.04 36.03
C THR A 17 20.07 -12.92 35.48
N MET A 18 20.65 -12.08 34.60
CA MET A 18 19.89 -11.14 33.77
C MET A 18 19.08 -11.94 32.75
N PHE A 19 17.79 -12.10 33.00
CA PHE A 19 16.82 -12.51 31.98
C PHE A 19 16.68 -11.36 30.99
N LEU A 20 17.47 -11.39 29.91
CA LEU A 20 17.19 -10.61 28.71
C LEU A 20 15.92 -11.22 28.07
N GLY A 21 14.78 -10.68 28.48
CA GLY A 21 13.53 -10.94 27.79
C GLY A 21 13.65 -10.44 26.35
N ALA A 22 13.87 -11.34 25.40
CA ALA A 22 13.77 -11.02 23.99
C ALA A 22 12.30 -10.69 23.71
N HIS A 23 11.97 -9.38 23.76
CA HIS A 23 10.69 -8.92 23.21
C HIS A 23 10.77 -9.12 21.70
N THR A 24 10.21 -10.21 21.22
CA THR A 24 9.93 -10.38 19.79
C THR A 24 8.89 -9.34 19.43
N ALA A 25 9.33 -8.21 18.87
CA ALA A 25 8.45 -7.27 18.22
C ALA A 25 7.76 -8.02 17.08
N SER A 26 6.53 -8.46 17.30
CA SER A 26 5.69 -8.99 16.23
C SER A 26 5.41 -7.82 15.29
N ALA A 27 6.13 -7.77 14.17
CA ALA A 27 5.79 -6.83 13.11
C ALA A 27 4.36 -7.14 12.67
N ALA A 28 3.45 -6.19 12.86
CA ALA A 28 2.09 -6.32 12.39
C ALA A 28 2.15 -6.59 10.87
N SER A 29 1.59 -7.72 10.44
CA SER A 29 1.55 -8.04 9.02
C SER A 29 0.77 -6.95 8.28
N ALA A 30 1.26 -6.55 7.11
CA ALA A 30 0.56 -5.59 6.27
C ALA A 30 -0.84 -6.12 5.93
N ALA A 31 -1.84 -5.24 5.84
CA ALA A 31 -3.20 -5.66 5.51
C ALA A 31 -3.25 -6.30 4.12
N PRO A 32 -4.00 -7.39 3.92
CA PRO A 32 -4.18 -7.98 2.60
C PRO A 32 -4.87 -6.99 1.66
N LEU A 33 -4.64 -7.18 0.36
CA LEU A 33 -5.30 -6.40 -0.68
C LEU A 33 -6.81 -6.64 -0.64
N SER A 34 -7.59 -5.60 -0.45
CA SER A 34 -9.04 -5.66 -0.27
C SER A 34 -9.83 -4.94 -1.36
N GLN A 35 -9.23 -3.95 -2.02
CA GLN A 35 -9.89 -3.18 -3.07
C GLN A 35 -8.89 -2.65 -4.09
N VAL A 36 -9.26 -2.69 -5.35
CA VAL A 36 -8.70 -1.87 -6.44
C VAL A 36 -9.84 -1.30 -7.27
N LYS A 37 -9.76 0.00 -7.57
CA LYS A 37 -10.77 0.65 -8.41
C LYS A 37 -10.21 1.88 -9.11
N VAL A 38 -10.64 2.12 -10.35
CA VAL A 38 -10.45 3.43 -10.98
C VAL A 38 -11.36 4.43 -10.30
N LEU A 39 -10.78 5.52 -9.76
CA LEU A 39 -11.52 6.59 -9.10
C LEU A 39 -12.01 7.62 -10.10
N LYS A 40 -11.10 8.07 -10.96
CA LYS A 40 -11.38 9.15 -11.91
C LYS A 40 -10.41 9.12 -13.08
N VAL A 41 -10.84 9.76 -14.15
CA VAL A 41 -10.03 10.09 -15.33
C VAL A 41 -10.00 11.59 -15.49
N GLU A 42 -8.85 12.11 -15.86
CA GLU A 42 -8.63 13.55 -16.11
C GLU A 42 -8.07 13.73 -17.52
N SER A 43 -8.59 14.70 -18.24
CA SER A 43 -8.01 15.15 -19.51
C SER A 43 -8.27 16.64 -19.76
N PRO A 44 -7.47 17.29 -20.62
CA PRO A 44 -7.71 18.69 -20.98
C PRO A 44 -9.08 18.93 -21.60
N GLY A 45 -9.60 17.96 -22.37
CA GLY A 45 -10.86 18.09 -23.10
C GLY A 45 -12.12 17.91 -22.25
N CYS A 46 -12.02 17.16 -21.15
CA CYS A 46 -13.17 16.83 -20.32
C CYS A 46 -13.03 17.28 -18.85
N GLY A 47 -11.81 17.61 -18.39
CA GLY A 47 -11.55 17.82 -16.98
C GLY A 47 -11.55 16.51 -16.21
N PHE A 48 -12.09 16.52 -15.00
CA PHE A 48 -12.22 15.33 -14.15
C PHE A 48 -13.56 14.62 -14.39
N GLU A 49 -13.50 13.33 -14.62
CA GLU A 49 -14.65 12.44 -14.58
C GLU A 49 -14.48 11.41 -13.45
N ASP A 50 -15.39 11.45 -12.46
CA ASP A 50 -15.46 10.43 -11.43
C ASP A 50 -16.08 9.14 -12.00
N ILE A 51 -15.43 8.02 -11.74
CA ILE A 51 -15.85 6.71 -12.23
C ILE A 51 -16.70 6.02 -11.17
N ALA A 52 -17.97 5.81 -11.50
CA ALA A 52 -18.91 5.13 -10.62
C ALA A 52 -18.56 3.64 -10.49
N GLN A 53 -19.02 3.01 -9.42
CA GLN A 53 -18.86 1.56 -9.25
C GLN A 53 -19.62 0.83 -10.36
N GLY A 54 -18.93 -0.10 -11.05
CA GLY A 54 -19.48 -0.84 -12.17
C GLY A 54 -19.54 -0.08 -13.50
N GLN A 55 -18.97 1.13 -13.56
CA GLN A 55 -18.84 1.85 -14.81
C GLN A 55 -17.72 1.22 -15.65
N GLU A 56 -18.06 0.75 -16.86
CA GLU A 56 -17.14 0.03 -17.74
C GLU A 56 -16.45 0.94 -18.76
N GLN A 57 -16.99 2.15 -18.99
CA GLN A 57 -16.42 3.12 -19.92
C GLN A 57 -16.59 4.55 -19.41
N THR A 58 -15.71 5.46 -19.85
CA THR A 58 -15.88 6.89 -19.58
C THR A 58 -17.13 7.42 -20.30
N ARG A 59 -17.82 8.34 -19.65
CA ARG A 59 -18.99 9.03 -20.25
C ARG A 59 -18.54 10.14 -21.19
N CYS A 60 -17.48 10.81 -20.80
CA CYS A 60 -16.86 11.89 -21.56
C CYS A 60 -15.83 11.32 -22.54
N ASN A 61 -15.60 12.03 -23.65
CA ASN A 61 -14.51 11.74 -24.56
C ASN A 61 -13.24 12.41 -24.01
N HIS A 62 -12.36 11.57 -23.44
CA HIS A 62 -11.07 11.99 -22.92
C HIS A 62 -10.04 11.96 -24.05
N SER A 63 -10.01 13.01 -24.84
CA SER A 63 -9.03 13.19 -25.91
C SER A 63 -7.91 14.13 -25.49
N GLY A 64 -6.77 14.03 -26.16
CA GLY A 64 -5.64 14.91 -25.96
C GLY A 64 -4.41 14.23 -25.33
N PRO A 65 -3.30 14.97 -25.20
CA PRO A 65 -2.00 14.39 -24.88
C PRO A 65 -1.80 14.04 -23.39
N ASN A 66 -2.63 14.56 -22.49
CA ASN A 66 -2.39 14.48 -21.03
C ASN A 66 -3.57 13.83 -20.32
N ILE A 67 -3.88 12.59 -20.69
CA ILE A 67 -4.91 11.80 -19.99
C ILE A 67 -4.27 11.16 -18.78
N LYS A 68 -4.86 11.37 -17.59
CA LYS A 68 -4.43 10.74 -16.34
C LYS A 68 -5.52 9.85 -15.79
N VAL A 69 -5.13 8.67 -15.32
CA VAL A 69 -6.02 7.71 -14.65
C VAL A 69 -5.60 7.56 -13.20
N TYR A 70 -6.56 7.72 -12.30
CA TYR A 70 -6.35 7.62 -10.86
C TYR A 70 -6.94 6.32 -10.35
N VAL A 71 -6.11 5.47 -9.75
CA VAL A 71 -6.50 4.16 -9.22
C VAL A 71 -6.25 4.11 -7.72
N LEU A 72 -7.27 3.75 -6.96
CA LEU A 72 -7.16 3.47 -5.54
C LEU A 72 -6.90 1.99 -5.32
N GLU A 73 -5.89 1.69 -4.51
CA GLU A 73 -5.60 0.38 -3.94
C GLU A 73 -5.74 0.46 -2.42
N VAL A 74 -6.55 -0.41 -1.83
CA VAL A 74 -6.67 -0.56 -0.37
C VAL A 74 -6.10 -1.91 0.04
N GLY A 75 -5.22 -1.89 1.02
CA GLY A 75 -4.35 -3.01 1.37
C GLY A 75 -3.01 -2.92 0.65
N TYR A 76 -2.28 -4.03 0.58
CA TYR A 76 -0.92 -4.04 0.06
C TYR A 76 -0.74 -5.12 -1.00
N GLY A 77 -0.40 -4.69 -2.21
CA GLY A 77 -0.06 -5.56 -3.33
C GLY A 77 1.45 -5.70 -3.53
N ARG A 78 1.87 -6.75 -4.25
CA ARG A 78 3.29 -7.06 -4.55
C ARG A 78 3.90 -6.12 -5.59
N GLY A 79 3.07 -5.71 -6.55
CA GLY A 79 3.44 -4.87 -7.68
C GLY A 79 2.31 -4.84 -8.70
N ALA A 80 1.92 -3.64 -9.09
CA ALA A 80 0.82 -3.45 -10.03
C ALA A 80 1.27 -3.81 -11.45
N HIS A 81 0.39 -4.51 -12.18
CA HIS A 81 0.46 -4.68 -13.63
C HIS A 81 -0.56 -3.73 -14.24
N VAL A 82 -0.08 -2.82 -15.07
CA VAL A 82 -0.90 -1.73 -15.62
C VAL A 82 -0.69 -1.60 -17.11
N GLY A 83 -1.75 -1.44 -17.85
CA GLY A 83 -1.68 -1.29 -19.28
C GLY A 83 -2.84 -0.53 -19.91
N LEU A 84 -2.61 -0.03 -21.10
CA LEU A 84 -3.63 0.47 -22.00
C LEU A 84 -3.53 -0.33 -23.30
N ASP A 85 -4.61 -1.07 -23.65
CA ASP A 85 -4.64 -2.00 -24.79
C ASP A 85 -3.45 -2.98 -24.83
N GLY A 86 -3.02 -3.45 -23.64
CA GLY A 86 -1.90 -4.37 -23.48
C GLY A 86 -0.50 -3.73 -23.51
N PHE A 87 -0.39 -2.42 -23.72
CA PHE A 87 0.87 -1.69 -23.60
C PHE A 87 1.06 -1.20 -22.17
N GLU A 88 2.23 -1.43 -21.61
CA GLU A 88 2.56 -0.98 -20.26
C GLU A 88 2.47 0.54 -20.12
N VAL A 89 1.89 0.99 -19.00
CA VAL A 89 1.74 2.40 -18.66
C VAL A 89 2.47 2.68 -17.35
N ASN A 90 3.27 3.73 -17.35
CA ASN A 90 3.99 4.18 -16.18
C ASN A 90 3.13 5.12 -15.32
N GLY A 91 3.32 5.04 -14.01
CA GLY A 91 2.63 5.90 -13.07
C GLY A 91 3.43 6.12 -11.79
N THR A 92 2.93 7.02 -10.98
CA THR A 92 3.42 7.31 -9.64
C THR A 92 2.42 6.81 -8.61
N ARG A 93 2.87 6.53 -7.38
CA ARG A 93 1.99 6.18 -6.28
C ARG A 93 2.29 7.02 -5.05
N THR A 94 1.24 7.39 -4.34
CA THR A 94 1.31 8.06 -3.03
C THR A 94 0.57 7.23 -1.98
N PRO A 95 1.06 7.17 -0.74
CA PRO A 95 0.38 6.46 0.32
C PRO A 95 -0.95 7.15 0.66
N VAL A 96 -1.95 6.33 0.99
CA VAL A 96 -3.26 6.78 1.49
C VAL A 96 -3.43 6.26 2.90
N CYS A 97 -3.89 7.12 3.80
CA CYS A 97 -4.17 6.82 5.19
C CYS A 97 -5.67 6.83 5.47
N ALA A 98 -6.07 6.29 6.61
CA ALA A 98 -7.45 6.34 7.06
C ALA A 98 -7.58 7.15 8.35
N PHE A 99 -8.73 7.81 8.51
CA PHE A 99 -9.22 8.28 9.80
C PHE A 99 -9.74 7.09 10.64
N ASP A 100 -9.96 7.32 11.93
CA ASP A 100 -10.52 6.30 12.85
C ASP A 100 -11.91 5.81 12.42
N ASN A 101 -12.66 6.63 11.68
CA ASN A 101 -13.95 6.27 11.09
C ASN A 101 -13.83 5.48 9.77
N GLY A 102 -12.62 5.17 9.31
CA GLY A 102 -12.33 4.45 8.08
C GLY A 102 -12.32 5.28 6.80
N ASN A 103 -12.63 6.58 6.86
CA ASN A 103 -12.54 7.44 5.68
C ASN A 103 -11.08 7.64 5.27
N LEU A 104 -10.84 7.59 3.96
CA LEU A 104 -9.49 7.77 3.39
C LEU A 104 -9.08 9.24 3.42
N THR A 105 -7.79 9.47 3.61
CA THR A 105 -7.17 10.80 3.67
C THR A 105 -5.72 10.75 3.25
N ASP A 106 -5.15 11.90 2.97
CA ASP A 106 -3.72 12.03 2.79
C ASP A 106 -2.96 11.63 4.06
N CYS A 107 -1.81 11.00 3.90
CA CYS A 107 -1.00 10.58 5.02
C CYS A 107 -0.28 11.78 5.66
N THR A 108 -0.52 11.95 6.94
CA THR A 108 0.22 12.86 7.82
C THR A 108 0.98 12.06 8.87
N VAL A 109 1.91 12.72 9.55
CA VAL A 109 2.69 12.08 10.62
C VAL A 109 1.76 11.44 11.66
N GLY A 110 2.03 10.19 12.01
CA GLY A 110 1.28 9.42 13.01
C GLY A 110 0.07 8.66 12.47
N LYS A 111 -0.32 8.82 11.21
CA LYS A 111 -1.40 8.04 10.60
C LYS A 111 -0.86 6.76 9.94
N LYS A 112 -1.64 5.70 10.01
CA LYS A 112 -1.30 4.41 9.40
C LYS A 112 -1.70 4.42 7.92
N THR A 113 -0.73 4.11 7.05
CA THR A 113 -1.01 3.84 5.64
C THR A 113 -1.91 2.62 5.50
N VAL A 114 -2.98 2.75 4.71
CA VAL A 114 -3.95 1.69 4.45
C VAL A 114 -3.99 1.25 2.99
N GLY A 115 -3.28 1.96 2.12
CA GLY A 115 -3.23 1.67 0.69
C GLY A 115 -2.45 2.73 -0.09
N TYR A 116 -2.70 2.78 -1.39
CA TYR A 116 -2.03 3.70 -2.31
C TYR A 116 -3.00 4.30 -3.32
N LEU A 117 -2.77 5.57 -3.64
CA LEU A 117 -3.32 6.21 -4.82
C LEU A 117 -2.27 6.21 -5.92
N TYR A 118 -2.61 5.61 -7.05
CA TYR A 118 -1.79 5.61 -8.26
C TYR A 118 -2.30 6.66 -9.23
N VAL A 119 -1.37 7.31 -9.91
CA VAL A 119 -1.67 8.24 -11.01
C VAL A 119 -0.87 7.79 -12.22
N PHE A 120 -1.56 7.39 -13.27
CA PHE A 120 -1.00 6.93 -14.53
C PHE A 120 -1.19 7.99 -15.60
N ASP A 121 -0.09 8.39 -16.25
CA ASP A 121 -0.13 9.27 -17.42
C ASP A 121 -0.13 8.40 -18.67
N LEU A 122 -1.16 8.53 -19.49
CA LEU A 122 -1.30 7.73 -20.71
C LEU A 122 -0.41 8.21 -21.87
N ALA A 123 0.41 9.26 -21.64
CA ALA A 123 1.50 9.68 -22.52
C ALA A 123 1.12 9.80 -24.02
N GLY A 124 0.02 10.49 -24.32
CA GLY A 124 -0.44 10.76 -25.70
C GLY A 124 -1.27 9.62 -26.33
N LYS A 125 -1.57 8.55 -25.62
CA LYS A 125 -2.60 7.58 -26.03
C LYS A 125 -3.96 8.19 -25.73
N GLN A 126 -4.86 8.15 -26.70
CA GLN A 126 -6.08 8.93 -26.64
C GLN A 126 -7.31 8.16 -26.21
N GLU A 127 -7.32 6.83 -26.47
CA GLU A 127 -8.43 5.96 -26.14
C GLU A 127 -7.91 4.53 -25.95
N GLY A 128 -8.72 3.68 -25.35
CA GLY A 128 -8.39 2.27 -25.18
C GLY A 128 -8.84 1.70 -23.84
N THR A 129 -8.63 0.42 -23.67
CA THR A 129 -8.96 -0.29 -22.43
C THR A 129 -7.79 -0.18 -21.45
N PHE A 130 -7.97 0.64 -20.42
CA PHE A 130 -7.07 0.71 -19.28
C PHE A 130 -7.32 -0.50 -18.37
N THR A 131 -6.25 -1.16 -17.97
CA THR A 131 -6.28 -2.30 -17.04
C THR A 131 -5.32 -2.07 -15.89
N PHE A 132 -5.74 -2.45 -14.69
CA PHE A 132 -4.91 -2.48 -13.50
C PHE A 132 -5.16 -3.78 -12.74
N SER A 133 -4.11 -4.45 -12.32
CA SER A 133 -4.21 -5.60 -11.42
C SER A 133 -3.06 -5.62 -10.43
N ASN A 134 -3.33 -6.13 -9.23
CA ASN A 134 -2.29 -6.36 -8.22
C ASN A 134 -2.64 -7.61 -7.40
N THR A 135 -1.60 -8.28 -6.89
CA THR A 135 -1.73 -9.48 -6.06
C THR A 135 -1.33 -9.15 -4.63
N SER A 136 -2.17 -9.53 -3.67
CA SER A 136 -1.92 -9.33 -2.24
C SER A 136 -0.58 -9.92 -1.81
N ILE A 137 0.18 -9.16 -1.00
CA ILE A 137 1.42 -9.67 -0.38
C ILE A 137 1.15 -10.65 0.76
N ASN A 138 -0.03 -10.58 1.37
CA ASN A 138 -0.43 -11.42 2.50
C ASN A 138 -1.60 -12.33 2.13
N ALA A 139 -1.81 -13.36 2.93
CA ALA A 139 -2.95 -14.26 2.78
C ALA A 139 -4.27 -13.44 2.73
N PRO A 140 -5.19 -13.83 1.85
CA PRO A 140 -5.24 -15.06 1.06
C PRO A 140 -4.42 -15.05 -0.23
N GLY A 141 -3.63 -14.02 -0.55
CA GLY A 141 -2.82 -13.96 -1.77
C GLY A 141 -3.64 -13.74 -3.05
N ASN A 142 -4.85 -13.19 -2.90
CA ASN A 142 -5.78 -12.90 -3.99
C ASN A 142 -5.23 -11.84 -4.95
N THR A 143 -5.61 -11.96 -6.21
CA THR A 143 -5.39 -10.91 -7.22
C THR A 143 -6.69 -10.15 -7.43
N LEU A 144 -6.63 -8.83 -7.34
CA LEU A 144 -7.72 -7.93 -7.69
C LEU A 144 -7.37 -7.18 -8.97
N SER A 145 -8.39 -6.95 -9.79
CA SER A 145 -8.23 -6.21 -11.05
C SER A 145 -9.39 -5.25 -11.27
N THR A 146 -9.12 -4.23 -12.05
CA THR A 146 -10.14 -3.31 -12.57
C THR A 146 -9.80 -2.95 -14.01
N GLN A 147 -10.81 -2.63 -14.80
CA GLN A 147 -10.66 -2.17 -16.17
C GLN A 147 -11.63 -1.04 -16.46
N LEU A 148 -11.26 -0.18 -17.39
CA LEU A 148 -12.10 0.93 -17.87
C LEU A 148 -11.77 1.23 -19.31
N TYR A 149 -12.78 1.26 -20.19
CA TYR A 149 -12.60 1.78 -21.54
C TYR A 149 -12.63 3.32 -21.50
N ILE A 150 -11.56 3.92 -21.95
CA ILE A 150 -11.40 5.39 -22.05
C ILE A 150 -11.66 5.76 -23.50
N LYS A 151 -12.62 6.63 -23.73
CA LYS A 151 -12.99 7.13 -25.05
C LYS A 151 -12.72 8.60 -25.20
#